data_540e76f1ac37cd1f88a261c220c7cfb7
#
_entry.id   540e76f1ac37cd1f88a261c220c7cfb7
#
_cell.length_a   1.000
_cell.length_b   1.000
_cell.length_c   1.000
_cell.angle_alpha   90.00
_cell.angle_beta   90.00
_cell.angle_gamma   90.00
#
_symmetry.space_group_name_H-M   'P 1'
#
loop_
_entity.id
_entity.type
_entity.pdbx_description
1 polymer ?
#
loop_
_entity_poly.entity_id
_entity_poly.type
_entity_poly.pdbx_seq_one_letter_code
_entity_poly.pdbx_strand_id
1 'polypeptide(L)'
;GEYTHPVWGKMSSSGYVSYNRPSYNTDIDERVVLDSLMLTFRYGGYYIGDTLKAQRFNVHRLTQKLRLGDNGYLYNTSSFTYEPEPLASHSFIPRPNSGEEVEVRLPDEMGQDFLTRFHSRDVQVNSDYFEDYFKGLVVIPEGADNQSLLSFQVADSSAVLVLHYHIIDEKENEQELTFTPNTSTQFNHYEHDRS
;
A
#
# COMPACT_ATOMS: atom_id res chain seq x y z
N GLY A 1 1.71 -10.61 6.64
CA GLY A 1 2.73 -11.50 7.24
C GLY A 1 2.28 -12.95 7.27
N GLU A 2 3.20 -13.82 7.56
CA GLU A 2 2.94 -15.27 7.63
C GLU A 2 3.69 -15.87 8.84
N TYR A 3 3.03 -16.81 9.53
CA TYR A 3 3.58 -17.47 10.70
C TYR A 3 3.07 -18.91 10.80
N THR A 4 3.96 -19.86 11.08
CA THR A 4 3.58 -21.27 11.29
C THR A 4 3.64 -21.60 12.77
N HIS A 5 2.46 -21.86 13.36
CA HIS A 5 2.36 -22.27 14.76
C HIS A 5 2.51 -23.80 14.87
N PRO A 6 3.31 -24.33 15.83
CA PRO A 6 3.58 -25.78 15.93
C PRO A 6 2.35 -26.66 16.12
N VAL A 7 1.25 -26.11 16.66
CA VAL A 7 0.03 -26.84 16.96
C VAL A 7 -1.12 -26.47 16.02
N TRP A 8 -1.19 -25.21 15.60
CA TRP A 8 -2.34 -24.69 14.85
C TRP A 8 -2.12 -24.58 13.35
N GLY A 9 -0.89 -24.85 12.87
CA GLY A 9 -0.58 -24.78 11.45
C GLY A 9 -0.20 -23.38 10.99
N LYS A 10 -0.27 -23.17 9.69
CA LYS A 10 0.17 -21.96 9.02
C LYS A 10 -0.94 -20.90 9.02
N MET A 11 -0.61 -19.71 9.44
CA MET A 11 -1.46 -18.53 9.38
C MET A 11 -0.84 -17.49 8.46
N SER A 12 -1.61 -16.91 7.56
CA SER A 12 -1.19 -15.78 6.74
C SER A 12 -2.17 -14.62 6.83
N SER A 13 -1.66 -13.42 6.66
CA SER A 13 -2.46 -12.19 6.65
C SER A 13 -1.99 -11.28 5.53
N SER A 14 -2.93 -10.93 4.63
CA SER A 14 -2.76 -9.94 3.59
C SER A 14 -3.53 -8.67 3.93
N GLY A 15 -2.97 -7.51 3.57
CA GLY A 15 -3.59 -6.21 3.84
C GLY A 15 -4.11 -5.58 2.55
N TYR A 16 -5.40 -5.22 2.53
CA TYR A 16 -6.05 -4.53 1.42
C TYR A 16 -6.31 -3.07 1.81
N VAL A 17 -5.95 -2.15 0.93
CA VAL A 17 -6.11 -0.71 1.16
C VAL A 17 -6.49 0.01 -0.12
N SER A 18 -7.53 0.83 -0.08
CA SER A 18 -7.79 1.85 -1.09
C SER A 18 -7.33 3.22 -0.60
N TYR A 19 -7.20 4.16 -1.51
CA TYR A 19 -6.63 5.47 -1.21
C TYR A 19 -7.59 6.58 -1.57
N ASN A 20 -7.61 7.61 -0.75
CA ASN A 20 -8.26 8.86 -1.08
C ASN A 20 -7.45 9.59 -2.14
N ARG A 21 -8.15 10.31 -2.99
CA ARG A 21 -7.53 11.25 -3.91
C ARG A 21 -6.75 12.32 -3.12
N PRO A 22 -5.47 12.59 -3.46
CA PRO A 22 -4.72 13.64 -2.79
C PRO A 22 -5.34 15.02 -3.09
N SER A 23 -5.27 15.90 -2.09
CA SER A 23 -5.46 17.32 -2.34
C SER A 23 -4.20 17.85 -3.03
N TYR A 24 -4.34 18.50 -4.17
CA TYR A 24 -3.23 19.11 -4.87
C TYR A 24 -3.58 20.54 -5.30
N ASN A 25 -2.56 21.36 -5.34
CA ASN A 25 -2.72 22.69 -5.94
C ASN A 25 -2.81 22.52 -7.46
N THR A 26 -3.72 23.22 -8.11
CA THR A 26 -4.06 23.05 -9.53
C THR A 26 -2.98 23.53 -10.50
N ASP A 27 -1.89 24.09 -9.99
CA ASP A 27 -0.83 24.73 -10.78
C ASP A 27 0.45 23.87 -10.81
N ILE A 28 0.32 22.58 -11.12
CA ILE A 28 1.49 21.75 -11.42
C ILE A 28 2.07 22.27 -12.75
N ASP A 29 3.29 22.79 -12.70
CA ASP A 29 4.02 23.33 -13.86
C ASP A 29 4.28 22.21 -14.89
N GLU A 30 4.31 22.55 -16.18
CA GLU A 30 4.64 21.63 -17.28
C GLU A 30 6.05 21.03 -17.19
N ARG A 31 6.93 21.62 -16.37
CA ARG A 31 8.32 21.22 -16.20
C ARG A 31 8.58 20.33 -15.00
N VAL A 32 7.58 19.52 -14.61
CA VAL A 32 7.71 18.59 -13.49
C VAL A 32 8.39 17.30 -13.90
N VAL A 33 9.19 16.77 -12.99
CA VAL A 33 9.91 15.51 -13.14
C VAL A 33 9.60 14.63 -11.92
N LEU A 34 9.27 13.38 -12.16
CA LEU A 34 9.08 12.40 -11.12
C LEU A 34 10.42 12.06 -10.44
N ASP A 35 10.42 12.05 -9.13
CA ASP A 35 11.54 11.55 -8.32
C ASP A 35 11.30 10.13 -7.85
N SER A 36 10.13 9.87 -7.25
CA SER A 36 9.76 8.53 -6.80
C SER A 36 8.27 8.41 -6.46
N LEU A 37 7.79 7.17 -6.41
CA LEU A 37 6.52 6.79 -5.81
C LEU A 37 6.80 5.83 -4.65
N MET A 38 6.54 6.27 -3.42
CA MET A 38 6.88 5.54 -2.20
C MET A 38 5.64 5.11 -1.45
N LEU A 39 5.56 3.82 -1.09
CA LEU A 39 4.56 3.27 -0.19
C LEU A 39 5.20 3.09 1.18
N THR A 40 4.66 3.73 2.21
CA THR A 40 5.21 3.73 3.55
C THR A 40 4.23 3.10 4.53
N PHE A 41 4.73 2.22 5.40
CA PHE A 41 3.97 1.60 6.47
C PHE A 41 4.61 1.88 7.82
N ARG A 42 3.81 2.31 8.80
CA ARG A 42 4.21 2.46 10.20
C ARG A 42 3.78 1.25 11.01
N TYR A 43 4.68 0.68 11.82
CA TYR A 43 4.34 -0.44 12.67
C TYR A 43 3.26 -0.10 13.70
N GLY A 44 2.34 -1.06 13.93
CA GLY A 44 1.29 -0.96 14.95
C GLY A 44 1.73 -1.41 16.35
N GLY A 45 2.95 -1.94 16.48
CA GLY A 45 3.51 -2.40 17.75
C GLY A 45 3.15 -3.84 18.14
N TYR A 46 2.17 -4.47 17.48
CA TYR A 46 1.82 -5.87 17.74
C TYR A 46 2.46 -6.80 16.73
N TYR A 47 2.95 -7.94 17.20
CA TYR A 47 3.47 -9.00 16.35
C TYR A 47 3.34 -10.38 17.01
N ILE A 48 3.38 -11.42 16.19
CA ILE A 48 3.44 -12.83 16.60
C ILE A 48 4.55 -13.48 15.80
N GLY A 49 5.38 -14.31 16.45
CA GLY A 49 6.45 -15.06 15.80
C GLY A 49 7.82 -14.43 15.95
N ASP A 50 8.75 -14.81 15.06
CA ASP A 50 10.16 -14.42 15.13
C ASP A 50 10.45 -13.20 14.23
N THR A 51 10.68 -12.06 14.84
CA THR A 51 11.00 -10.81 14.15
C THR A 51 12.49 -10.64 13.84
N LEU A 52 13.34 -11.60 14.21
CA LEU A 52 14.76 -11.61 13.84
C LEU A 52 14.99 -12.21 12.45
N LYS A 53 13.97 -12.86 11.89
CA LYS A 53 14.00 -13.42 10.55
C LYS A 53 13.51 -12.42 9.51
N ALA A 54 14.14 -12.44 8.34
CA ALA A 54 13.68 -11.64 7.22
C ALA A 54 12.23 -12.00 6.86
N GLN A 55 11.45 -10.98 6.56
CA GLN A 55 10.10 -11.08 6.03
C GLN A 55 10.11 -10.60 4.60
N ARG A 56 9.27 -11.20 3.77
CA ARG A 56 9.07 -10.78 2.38
C ARG A 56 7.58 -10.64 2.09
N PHE A 57 7.25 -9.63 1.34
CA PHE A 57 5.91 -9.43 0.80
C PHE A 57 5.96 -8.85 -0.61
N ASN A 58 4.87 -9.06 -1.33
CA ASN A 58 4.59 -8.44 -2.61
C ASN A 58 3.49 -7.39 -2.47
N VAL A 59 3.61 -6.32 -3.24
CA VAL A 59 2.59 -5.30 -3.40
C VAL A 59 1.96 -5.47 -4.78
N HIS A 60 0.65 -5.67 -4.84
CA HIS A 60 -0.09 -5.79 -6.10
C HIS A 60 -1.14 -4.68 -6.24
N ARG A 61 -1.43 -4.31 -7.48
CA ARG A 61 -2.50 -3.38 -7.81
C ARG A 61 -3.84 -4.09 -7.83
N LEU A 62 -4.85 -3.52 -7.17
CA LEU A 62 -6.21 -4.05 -7.21
C LEU A 62 -6.86 -3.81 -8.59
N THR A 63 -7.52 -4.83 -9.11
CA THR A 63 -8.32 -4.76 -10.35
C THR A 63 -9.80 -4.57 -10.06
N GLN A 64 -10.20 -4.73 -8.79
CA GLN A 64 -11.57 -4.58 -8.30
C GLN A 64 -11.60 -3.56 -7.15
N LYS A 65 -12.60 -2.66 -7.14
CA LYS A 65 -12.82 -1.75 -6.01
C LYS A 65 -13.16 -2.51 -4.75
N LEU A 66 -12.61 -2.07 -3.62
CA LEU A 66 -13.02 -2.54 -2.31
C LEU A 66 -14.43 -2.03 -2.01
N ARG A 67 -15.38 -2.94 -1.86
CA ARG A 67 -16.76 -2.62 -1.57
C ARG A 67 -17.23 -3.34 -0.34
N LEU A 68 -17.95 -2.61 0.51
CA LEU A 68 -18.63 -3.19 1.66
C LEU A 68 -19.66 -4.23 1.16
N GLY A 69 -19.80 -5.32 1.89
CA GLY A 69 -20.87 -6.29 1.65
C GLY A 69 -22.26 -5.67 1.89
N ASP A 70 -23.32 -6.41 1.58
CA ASP A 70 -24.72 -5.96 1.70
C ASP A 70 -25.11 -5.49 3.11
N ASN A 71 -24.37 -5.93 4.11
CA ASN A 71 -24.53 -5.54 5.52
C ASN A 71 -23.62 -4.37 5.94
N GLY A 72 -22.89 -3.74 5.02
CA GLY A 72 -22.06 -2.59 5.28
C GLY A 72 -20.68 -2.90 5.88
N TYR A 73 -20.19 -4.16 5.82
CA TYR A 73 -18.91 -4.56 6.39
C TYR A 73 -18.02 -5.29 5.36
N LEU A 74 -16.72 -5.19 5.58
CA LEU A 74 -15.69 -6.07 5.02
C LEU A 74 -15.32 -7.10 6.08
N TYR A 75 -15.24 -8.36 5.67
CA TYR A 75 -14.85 -9.45 6.56
C TYR A 75 -13.40 -9.86 6.32
N ASN A 76 -12.79 -10.46 7.32
CA ASN A 76 -11.44 -11.03 7.20
C ASN A 76 -11.34 -12.21 6.22
N THR A 77 -12.47 -12.70 5.70
CA THR A 77 -12.58 -13.70 4.64
C THR A 77 -12.93 -13.10 3.28
N SER A 78 -13.17 -11.78 3.21
CA SER A 78 -13.40 -11.09 1.93
C SER A 78 -12.13 -11.13 1.08
N SER A 79 -12.29 -11.28 -0.23
CA SER A 79 -11.18 -11.23 -1.18
C SER A 79 -11.56 -10.41 -2.40
N PHE A 80 -10.57 -9.77 -3.00
CA PHE A 80 -10.74 -8.94 -4.19
C PHE A 80 -9.64 -9.27 -5.19
N THR A 81 -9.95 -9.13 -6.47
CA THR A 81 -9.00 -9.43 -7.53
C THR A 81 -7.92 -8.37 -7.65
N TYR A 82 -6.73 -8.80 -8.00
CA TYR A 82 -5.55 -7.97 -8.20
C TYR A 82 -4.74 -8.45 -9.41
N GLU A 83 -3.82 -7.62 -9.87
CA GLU A 83 -2.92 -7.98 -10.96
C GLU A 83 -1.94 -9.07 -10.51
N PRO A 84 -1.72 -10.16 -11.31
CA PRO A 84 -0.85 -11.25 -10.92
C PRO A 84 0.62 -10.82 -10.72
N GLU A 85 1.11 -9.92 -11.57
CA GLU A 85 2.45 -9.38 -11.46
C GLU A 85 2.52 -8.36 -10.33
N PRO A 86 3.45 -8.52 -9.37
CA PRO A 86 3.60 -7.56 -8.30
C PRO A 86 4.20 -6.24 -8.82
N LEU A 87 3.72 -5.12 -8.31
CA LEU A 87 4.34 -3.81 -8.50
C LEU A 87 5.71 -3.76 -7.85
N ALA A 88 5.84 -4.36 -6.68
CA ALA A 88 7.11 -4.44 -5.96
C ALA A 88 7.15 -5.67 -5.05
N SER A 89 8.36 -6.21 -4.87
CA SER A 89 8.68 -7.20 -3.83
C SER A 89 9.64 -6.56 -2.84
N HIS A 90 9.34 -6.67 -1.55
CA HIS A 90 10.15 -6.06 -0.50
C HIS A 90 10.54 -7.09 0.54
N SER A 91 11.83 -7.10 0.91
CA SER A 91 12.37 -7.98 1.95
C SER A 91 13.04 -7.14 3.03
N PHE A 92 12.72 -7.39 4.29
CA PHE A 92 13.19 -6.62 5.43
C PHE A 92 13.27 -7.46 6.70
N ILE A 93 14.06 -7.01 7.67
CA ILE A 93 14.04 -7.57 9.03
C ILE A 93 13.10 -6.70 9.86
N PRO A 94 12.02 -7.27 10.41
CA PRO A 94 11.03 -6.51 11.16
C PRO A 94 11.60 -5.85 12.42
N ARG A 95 11.19 -4.61 12.66
CA ARG A 95 11.55 -3.84 13.86
C ARG A 95 10.32 -3.18 14.48
N PRO A 96 9.32 -3.97 14.93
CA PRO A 96 7.99 -3.47 15.27
C PRO A 96 7.95 -2.43 16.41
N ASN A 97 9.03 -2.33 17.20
CA ASN A 97 9.13 -1.39 18.33
C ASN A 97 10.18 -0.30 18.14
N SER A 98 10.77 -0.15 16.94
CA SER A 98 11.84 0.81 16.69
C SER A 98 11.34 2.25 16.42
N GLY A 99 10.07 2.41 16.06
CA GLY A 99 9.54 3.65 15.51
C GLY A 99 9.92 3.88 14.03
N GLU A 100 10.67 2.97 13.42
CA GLU A 100 11.00 3.00 11.99
C GLU A 100 9.78 2.67 11.13
N GLU A 101 9.84 3.07 9.88
CA GLU A 101 8.82 2.78 8.86
C GLU A 101 9.36 1.74 7.88
N VAL A 102 8.46 1.03 7.23
CA VAL A 102 8.79 0.16 6.09
C VAL A 102 8.43 0.91 4.83
N GLU A 103 9.45 1.22 4.03
CA GLU A 103 9.32 1.97 2.80
C GLU A 103 9.52 1.07 1.59
N VAL A 104 8.62 1.17 0.63
CA VAL A 104 8.64 0.38 -0.61
C VAL A 104 8.54 1.31 -1.80
N ARG A 105 9.57 1.36 -2.63
CA ARG A 105 9.50 2.07 -3.91
C ARG A 105 8.63 1.29 -4.88
N LEU A 106 7.61 1.94 -5.42
CA LEU A 106 6.77 1.42 -6.50
C LEU A 106 7.35 1.81 -7.87
N PRO A 107 6.91 1.17 -8.97
CA PRO A 107 7.44 1.43 -10.32
C PRO A 107 7.29 2.90 -10.73
N ASP A 108 8.33 3.43 -11.34
CA ASP A 108 8.36 4.82 -11.83
C ASP A 108 7.29 5.06 -12.90
N GLU A 109 6.92 4.05 -13.68
CA GLU A 109 5.84 4.12 -14.67
C GLU A 109 4.50 4.45 -14.02
N MET A 110 4.22 3.88 -12.85
CA MET A 110 2.99 4.17 -12.10
C MET A 110 3.02 5.60 -11.55
N GLY A 111 4.16 6.03 -11.01
CA GLY A 111 4.36 7.40 -10.54
C GLY A 111 4.21 8.42 -11.67
N GLN A 112 4.78 8.13 -12.83
CA GLN A 112 4.70 8.99 -14.01
C GLN A 112 3.27 9.08 -14.57
N ASP A 113 2.51 7.99 -14.54
CA ASP A 113 1.09 7.99 -14.94
C ASP A 113 0.26 8.88 -13.99
N PHE A 114 0.46 8.76 -12.69
CA PHE A 114 -0.16 9.67 -11.71
C PHE A 114 0.20 11.12 -11.98
N LEU A 115 1.48 11.44 -12.06
CA LEU A 115 1.97 12.80 -12.24
C LEU A 115 1.40 13.43 -13.52
N THR A 116 1.41 12.70 -14.64
CA THR A 116 0.88 13.15 -15.92
C THR A 116 -0.62 13.43 -15.85
N ARG A 117 -1.40 12.57 -15.18
CA ARG A 117 -2.85 12.75 -15.06
C ARG A 117 -3.22 13.90 -14.15
N PHE A 118 -2.53 14.07 -13.03
CA PHE A 118 -2.76 15.20 -12.14
C PHE A 118 -2.36 16.50 -12.80
N HIS A 119 -1.24 16.53 -13.52
CA HIS A 119 -0.79 17.69 -14.30
C HIS A 119 -1.79 18.06 -15.40
N SER A 120 -2.23 17.10 -16.22
CA SER A 120 -3.18 17.33 -17.32
C SER A 120 -4.63 17.54 -16.83
N ARG A 121 -4.91 17.42 -15.53
CA ARG A 121 -6.26 17.46 -14.95
C ARG A 121 -7.20 16.43 -15.59
N ASP A 122 -6.67 15.23 -15.86
CA ASP A 122 -7.44 14.13 -16.42
C ASP A 122 -8.70 13.87 -15.55
N VAL A 123 -9.82 13.65 -16.21
CA VAL A 123 -11.10 13.36 -15.55
C VAL A 123 -11.00 12.14 -14.63
N GLN A 124 -10.15 11.17 -14.93
CA GLN A 124 -9.97 9.96 -14.12
C GLN A 124 -9.35 10.25 -12.74
N VAL A 125 -8.65 11.35 -12.56
CA VAL A 125 -8.12 11.77 -11.25
C VAL A 125 -8.99 12.79 -10.54
N ASN A 126 -10.19 13.10 -11.06
CA ASN A 126 -11.20 13.86 -10.35
C ASN A 126 -11.80 13.03 -9.20
N SER A 127 -12.35 13.71 -8.21
CA SER A 127 -12.93 13.07 -7.01
C SER A 127 -13.93 11.96 -7.30
N ASP A 128 -14.75 12.13 -8.36
CA ASP A 128 -15.82 11.20 -8.70
C ASP A 128 -15.33 9.90 -9.37
N TYR A 129 -14.14 9.93 -9.99
CA TYR A 129 -13.62 8.84 -10.81
C TYR A 129 -12.32 8.25 -10.28
N PHE A 130 -11.68 8.87 -9.30
CA PHE A 130 -10.37 8.45 -8.82
C PHE A 130 -10.33 7.00 -8.35
N GLU A 131 -11.34 6.54 -7.61
CA GLU A 131 -11.45 5.15 -7.17
C GLU A 131 -11.67 4.15 -8.32
N ASP A 132 -12.20 4.59 -9.47
CA ASP A 132 -12.31 3.74 -10.66
C ASP A 132 -10.99 3.59 -11.38
N TYR A 133 -10.19 4.63 -11.37
CA TYR A 133 -8.86 4.64 -11.93
C TYR A 133 -7.84 3.93 -11.03
N PHE A 134 -7.82 4.26 -9.74
CA PHE A 134 -6.93 3.65 -8.76
C PHE A 134 -7.72 2.97 -7.65
N LYS A 135 -7.90 1.66 -7.79
CA LYS A 135 -8.75 0.86 -6.89
C LYS A 135 -8.06 0.52 -5.57
N GLY A 136 -6.75 0.75 -5.48
CA GLY A 136 -5.94 0.48 -4.30
C GLY A 136 -4.88 -0.58 -4.50
N LEU A 137 -4.34 -1.03 -3.40
CA LEU A 137 -3.24 -1.99 -3.32
C LEU A 137 -3.60 -3.15 -2.38
N VAL A 138 -2.95 -4.28 -2.61
CA VAL A 138 -2.92 -5.38 -1.65
C VAL A 138 -1.47 -5.77 -1.38
N VAL A 139 -1.16 -6.00 -0.10
CA VAL A 139 0.13 -6.46 0.39
C VAL A 139 -0.01 -7.91 0.82
N ILE A 140 0.69 -8.80 0.12
CA ILE A 140 0.58 -10.26 0.30
C ILE A 140 1.93 -10.78 0.79
N PRO A 141 1.98 -11.55 1.90
CA PRO A 141 3.21 -12.20 2.31
C PRO A 141 3.66 -13.21 1.26
N GLU A 142 4.95 -13.26 1.00
CA GLU A 142 5.53 -14.20 0.05
C GLU A 142 6.82 -14.81 0.58
N GLY A 143 6.96 -16.11 0.35
CA GLY A 143 8.15 -16.89 0.68
C GLY A 143 7.99 -17.77 1.92
N ALA A 144 8.64 -18.93 1.87
CA ALA A 144 8.59 -19.95 2.93
C ALA A 144 9.35 -19.52 4.21
N ASP A 145 10.13 -18.44 4.14
CA ASP A 145 10.98 -17.99 5.24
C ASP A 145 10.29 -16.99 6.17
N ASN A 146 9.08 -16.54 5.83
CA ASN A 146 8.30 -15.66 6.69
C ASN A 146 7.97 -16.36 8.02
N GLN A 147 8.28 -15.71 9.13
CA GLN A 147 8.19 -16.27 10.48
C GLN A 147 7.42 -15.39 11.45
N SER A 148 6.80 -14.31 10.97
CA SER A 148 6.01 -13.43 11.84
C SER A 148 4.80 -12.80 11.15
N LEU A 149 3.75 -12.60 11.95
CA LEU A 149 2.63 -11.73 11.64
C LEU A 149 2.92 -10.35 12.27
N LEU A 150 2.82 -9.31 11.48
CA LEU A 150 3.10 -7.94 11.89
C LEU A 150 1.83 -7.10 11.78
N SER A 151 1.60 -6.22 12.74
CA SER A 151 0.57 -5.19 12.60
C SER A 151 1.17 -3.90 12.07
N PHE A 152 0.49 -3.28 11.12
CA PHE A 152 0.75 -1.93 10.66
C PHE A 152 -0.43 -1.02 11.01
N GLN A 153 -0.12 0.22 11.32
CA GLN A 153 -1.16 1.24 11.52
C GLN A 153 -1.73 1.58 10.15
N VAL A 154 -3.03 1.81 10.09
CA VAL A 154 -3.74 2.19 8.86
C VAL A 154 -4.59 3.44 9.14
N ALA A 155 -4.04 4.39 9.89
CA ALA A 155 -4.58 5.72 10.07
C ALA A 155 -4.09 6.66 8.96
N ASP A 156 -4.67 7.82 8.83
CA ASP A 156 -4.47 8.79 7.73
C ASP A 156 -3.01 9.15 7.39
N SER A 157 -2.07 8.90 8.29
CA SER A 157 -0.65 9.19 8.10
C SER A 157 0.28 7.99 8.23
N SER A 158 -0.25 6.76 8.23
CA SER A 158 0.52 5.58 8.67
C SER A 158 0.71 4.50 7.59
N ALA A 159 -0.08 4.54 6.52
CA ALA A 159 0.03 3.65 5.36
C ALA A 159 -0.16 4.49 4.09
N VAL A 160 0.71 5.47 3.89
CA VAL A 160 0.58 6.48 2.84
C VAL A 160 1.31 6.07 1.57
N LEU A 161 0.78 6.52 0.44
CA LEU A 161 1.47 6.49 -0.84
C LEU A 161 1.86 7.93 -1.17
N VAL A 162 3.15 8.18 -1.36
CA VAL A 162 3.70 9.51 -1.61
C VAL A 162 4.39 9.55 -2.96
N LEU A 163 3.94 10.44 -3.82
CA LEU A 163 4.56 10.74 -5.08
C LEU A 163 5.42 11.99 -4.90
N HIS A 164 6.73 11.82 -5.02
CA HIS A 164 7.72 12.89 -4.97
C HIS A 164 8.07 13.36 -6.38
N TYR A 165 8.11 14.65 -6.57
CA TYR A 165 8.47 15.27 -7.84
C TYR A 165 9.13 16.63 -7.61
N HIS A 166 9.79 17.17 -8.61
CA HIS A 166 10.34 18.52 -8.58
C HIS A 166 10.08 19.26 -9.90
N ILE A 167 10.22 20.58 -9.85
CA ILE A 167 10.23 21.44 -11.05
C ILE A 167 11.66 21.44 -11.61
N ILE A 168 11.84 21.26 -12.93
CA ILE A 168 13.15 21.06 -13.59
C ILE A 168 14.18 22.11 -13.19
N ASP A 169 13.79 23.39 -13.12
CA ASP A 169 14.69 24.50 -12.82
C ASP A 169 14.84 24.75 -11.30
N GLU A 170 14.12 24.02 -10.47
CA GLU A 170 14.04 24.19 -9.02
C GLU A 170 14.30 22.87 -8.28
N LYS A 171 15.39 22.17 -8.61
CA LYS A 171 15.71 20.85 -8.04
C LYS A 171 15.79 20.81 -6.51
N GLU A 172 16.02 21.93 -5.87
CA GLU A 172 16.03 22.05 -4.40
C GLU A 172 14.61 22.17 -3.79
N ASN A 173 13.58 22.29 -4.64
CA ASN A 173 12.19 22.44 -4.21
C ASN A 173 11.40 21.16 -4.52
N GLU A 174 11.62 20.14 -3.69
CA GLU A 174 10.84 18.90 -3.75
C GLU A 174 9.38 19.18 -3.42
N GLN A 175 8.50 18.60 -4.23
CA GLN A 175 7.06 18.63 -4.05
C GLN A 175 6.54 17.22 -3.83
N GLU A 176 5.39 17.09 -3.17
CA GLU A 176 4.77 15.79 -2.93
C GLU A 176 3.26 15.80 -3.16
N LEU A 177 2.74 14.66 -3.60
CA LEU A 177 1.32 14.34 -3.56
C LEU A 177 1.14 13.14 -2.64
N THR A 178 0.44 13.33 -1.54
CA THR A 178 0.19 12.29 -0.54
C THR A 178 -1.21 11.71 -0.71
N PHE A 179 -1.27 10.41 -0.96
CA PHE A 179 -2.49 9.62 -1.01
C PHE A 179 -2.68 8.96 0.37
N THR A 180 -3.71 9.36 1.08
CA THR A 180 -4.03 8.80 2.39
C THR A 180 -4.92 7.56 2.24
N PRO A 181 -4.81 6.55 3.12
CA PRO A 181 -5.68 5.40 3.08
C PRO A 181 -7.15 5.79 3.34
N ASN A 182 -8.05 5.15 2.61
CA ASN A 182 -9.48 5.25 2.91
C ASN A 182 -9.81 4.28 4.05
N THR A 183 -10.01 4.83 5.24
CA THR A 183 -10.25 4.05 6.46
C THR A 183 -11.55 3.25 6.44
N SER A 184 -12.49 3.58 5.55
CA SER A 184 -13.75 2.86 5.41
C SER A 184 -13.66 1.60 4.55
N THR A 185 -12.63 1.48 3.70
CA THR A 185 -12.45 0.39 2.73
C THR A 185 -11.06 -0.22 2.83
N GLN A 186 -10.64 -0.54 4.04
CA GLN A 186 -9.41 -1.26 4.35
C GLN A 186 -9.72 -2.46 5.21
N PHE A 187 -9.00 -3.56 5.02
CA PHE A 187 -9.18 -4.74 5.86
C PHE A 187 -7.99 -5.70 5.74
N ASN A 188 -7.91 -6.64 6.67
CA ASN A 188 -6.99 -7.76 6.61
C ASN A 188 -7.73 -9.03 6.23
N HIS A 189 -7.23 -9.72 5.22
CA HIS A 189 -7.65 -11.06 4.87
C HIS A 189 -6.77 -12.07 5.62
N TYR A 190 -7.39 -13.04 6.28
CA TYR A 190 -6.69 -14.09 7.02
C TYR A 190 -6.95 -15.45 6.40
N GLU A 191 -5.89 -16.20 6.21
CA GLU A 191 -5.94 -17.61 5.83
C GLU A 191 -5.33 -18.47 6.94
N HIS A 192 -5.91 -19.62 7.16
CA HIS A 192 -5.44 -20.57 8.15
C HIS A 192 -5.43 -21.96 7.55
N ASP A 193 -4.23 -22.51 7.35
CA ASP A 193 -4.01 -23.88 6.92
C ASP A 193 -3.63 -24.76 8.10
N ARG A 194 -4.43 -25.79 8.33
CA ARG A 194 -4.26 -26.77 9.42
C ARG A 194 -3.64 -28.10 8.94
N SER A 195 -3.20 -28.17 7.67
CA SER A 195 -2.60 -29.37 7.12
C SER A 195 -1.22 -29.68 7.70
#